data_5f65ddecc9f5bb4eb1e0b96f80eb03a4
#
_entry.id   5f65ddecc9f5bb4eb1e0b96f80eb03a4
#
_cell.length_a   1.000
_cell.length_b   1.000
_cell.length_c   1.000
_cell.angle_alpha   90.00
_cell.angle_beta   90.00
_cell.angle_gamma   90.00
#
_symmetry.space_group_name_H-M   'P 1'
#
loop_
_entity.id
_entity.type
_entity.pdbx_description
1 polymer ?
#
loop_
_entity_poly.entity_id
_entity_poly.type
_entity_poly.pdbx_seq_one_letter_code
_entity_poly.pdbx_strand_id
1 'polypeptide(L)'
;MRTRPLRRRIVVVLAALVLAAPGAGRAKCQETSTAKPPTNTPEAHLGKGYDALKQDRYDVAASEFRAALELDPKLVLRARFPLAVALFELHKSDEARREFEAVRREVGDHPNVLYYLGRLDLEERNFQGAIRNLNKAVAQPPFPDTAYYLGYAYFKQGDLAAAEKWLKEAARTNPRDARISYQLGFVYRKEGREEEARKALALSNQLRQRDDKESRLRLECAQKLDQGLREEARTVCEQLYDPGDAEKLTALGTIYGQHGDLEGALKPLRRAAELAPQSPQMQYNLALAYYQLNQFKEARAPLTNAIERWPDLFQLNALYGAVLAKLGEDLPAYQALHHAHQLNSEDSATADLLYVTTLGLARKSQGARQYSDSLRYFEEAAKLRPGEPEPHRHMAEIYTLTGRPAQATAEQQEADRLTKSLGRLQ
;
A
#
# COMPACT_ATOMS: atom_id res chain seq x y z
N MET A 1 -8.26 1.84 -36.65
CA MET A 1 -8.74 1.58 -35.31
C MET A 1 -7.52 1.22 -34.42
N ARG A 2 -7.09 2.14 -33.57
CA ARG A 2 -5.94 1.93 -32.68
C ARG A 2 -6.44 1.19 -31.43
N THR A 3 -6.14 -0.08 -31.32
CA THR A 3 -6.36 -0.86 -30.10
C THR A 3 -5.42 -0.33 -28.99
N ARG A 4 -6.02 0.23 -27.94
CA ARG A 4 -5.29 0.61 -26.72
C ARG A 4 -4.72 -0.67 -26.10
N PRO A 5 -3.42 -0.73 -25.77
CA PRO A 5 -2.88 -1.88 -25.05
C PRO A 5 -3.52 -1.96 -23.65
N LEU A 6 -3.97 -3.16 -23.26
CA LEU A 6 -4.42 -3.45 -21.92
C LEU A 6 -3.30 -3.04 -20.91
N ARG A 7 -3.60 -2.03 -20.11
CA ARG A 7 -2.71 -1.59 -19.03
C ARG A 7 -2.68 -2.67 -17.95
N ARG A 8 -1.59 -3.46 -17.92
CA ARG A 8 -1.27 -4.26 -16.73
C ARG A 8 -1.01 -3.28 -15.59
N ARG A 9 -1.78 -3.40 -14.50
CA ARG A 9 -1.50 -2.72 -13.25
C ARG A 9 -0.13 -3.21 -12.76
N ILE A 10 0.87 -2.35 -12.91
CA ILE A 10 2.15 -2.55 -12.25
C ILE A 10 1.90 -2.21 -10.78
N VAL A 11 1.82 -3.24 -9.95
CA VAL A 11 1.89 -3.05 -8.50
C VAL A 11 3.31 -2.56 -8.24
N VAL A 12 3.45 -1.25 -8.05
CA VAL A 12 4.70 -0.65 -7.60
C VAL A 12 4.90 -1.09 -6.16
N VAL A 13 5.57 -2.23 -5.97
CA VAL A 13 6.09 -2.62 -4.67
C VAL A 13 7.27 -1.71 -4.40
N LEU A 14 6.99 -0.53 -3.85
CA LEU A 14 8.00 0.33 -3.27
C LEU A 14 8.48 -0.34 -1.98
N ALA A 15 9.48 -1.22 -2.11
CA ALA A 15 10.28 -1.63 -0.97
C ALA A 15 11.03 -0.37 -0.49
N ALA A 16 10.50 0.29 0.53
CA ALA A 16 11.21 1.32 1.24
C ALA A 16 12.38 0.65 1.97
N LEU A 17 13.58 0.73 1.39
CA LEU A 17 14.83 0.41 2.07
C LEU A 17 15.04 1.45 3.18
N VAL A 18 14.59 1.12 4.39
CA VAL A 18 15.04 1.79 5.60
C VAL A 18 16.45 1.27 5.89
N LEU A 19 17.46 1.99 5.43
CA LEU A 19 18.80 1.85 5.95
C LEU A 19 18.82 2.47 7.35
N ALA A 20 18.76 1.62 8.37
CA ALA A 20 19.05 2.03 9.75
C ALA A 20 20.52 2.42 9.83
N ALA A 21 20.82 3.71 9.96
CA ALA A 21 22.10 4.19 10.44
C ALA A 21 22.09 4.13 11.98
N PRO A 22 23.11 3.55 12.61
CA PRO A 22 23.23 3.60 14.07
C PRO A 22 23.86 4.92 14.50
N GLY A 23 23.17 5.65 15.34
CA GLY A 23 23.75 6.67 16.20
C GLY A 23 23.43 8.11 15.82
N ALA A 24 22.53 8.70 16.64
CA ALA A 24 22.74 10.07 17.12
C ALA A 24 21.63 10.48 18.09
N GLY A 25 22.03 10.84 19.30
CA GLY A 25 21.57 12.02 20.01
C GLY A 25 20.08 12.18 20.34
N ARG A 26 19.75 12.00 21.61
CA ARG A 26 18.54 12.52 22.23
C ARG A 26 18.38 14.01 21.90
N ALA A 27 17.50 14.35 20.96
CA ALA A 27 17.00 15.71 20.79
C ALA A 27 15.79 15.89 21.72
N LYS A 28 15.85 16.96 22.53
CA LYS A 28 14.76 17.42 23.39
C LYS A 28 13.53 17.73 22.52
N CYS A 29 12.37 17.14 22.87
CA CYS A 29 11.08 17.59 22.40
C CYS A 29 10.89 19.07 22.78
N GLN A 30 10.85 19.94 21.77
CA GLN A 30 10.22 21.25 21.90
C GLN A 30 8.72 21.09 21.66
N GLU A 31 7.95 21.59 22.61
CA GLU A 31 6.50 21.75 22.51
C GLU A 31 6.16 22.55 21.25
N THR A 32 5.51 21.94 20.28
CA THR A 32 4.98 22.63 19.11
C THR A 32 3.46 22.76 19.21
N SER A 33 3.04 23.99 19.25
CA SER A 33 1.75 24.62 19.01
C SER A 33 0.76 23.79 18.20
N THR A 34 -0.50 23.75 18.65
CA THR A 34 -1.69 23.21 17.98
C THR A 34 -2.10 24.04 16.77
N ALA A 35 -1.30 24.04 15.72
CA ALA A 35 -1.70 24.49 14.40
C ALA A 35 -1.96 23.22 13.56
N LYS A 36 -3.10 23.23 12.82
CA LYS A 36 -3.35 22.26 11.74
C LYS A 36 -2.02 22.05 11.00
N PRO A 37 -1.56 20.80 10.82
CA PRO A 37 -0.24 20.60 10.22
C PRO A 37 -0.17 21.41 8.93
N PRO A 38 0.92 22.13 8.68
CA PRO A 38 1.02 22.98 7.50
C PRO A 38 0.84 22.09 6.28
N THR A 39 -0.17 22.38 5.46
CA THR A 39 -0.52 21.64 4.24
C THR A 39 0.58 21.69 3.18
N ASN A 40 1.63 22.46 3.41
CA ASN A 40 2.77 22.67 2.53
C ASN A 40 4.07 22.23 3.21
N THR A 41 4.21 20.92 3.47
CA THR A 41 5.44 20.30 3.96
C THR A 41 5.91 19.23 2.98
N PRO A 42 7.22 18.91 2.96
CA PRO A 42 7.73 17.82 2.12
C PRO A 42 6.98 16.50 2.35
N GLU A 43 6.70 16.16 3.61
CA GLU A 43 6.00 14.94 4.00
C GLU A 43 4.56 14.90 3.49
N ALA A 44 3.83 16.02 3.57
CA ALA A 44 2.46 16.11 3.06
C ALA A 44 2.43 15.90 1.53
N HIS A 45 3.37 16.50 0.81
CA HIS A 45 3.50 16.31 -0.63
C HIS A 45 3.94 14.89 -1.00
N LEU A 46 4.87 14.28 -0.23
CA LEU A 46 5.23 12.86 -0.40
C LEU A 46 4.02 11.95 -0.25
N GLY A 47 3.24 12.12 0.82
CA GLY A 47 2.03 11.33 1.06
C GLY A 47 1.06 11.40 -0.12
N LYS A 48 0.70 12.61 -0.56
CA LYS A 48 -0.18 12.83 -1.74
C LYS A 48 0.40 12.24 -3.02
N GLY A 49 1.71 12.39 -3.24
CA GLY A 49 2.40 11.84 -4.40
C GLY A 49 2.34 10.32 -4.45
N TYR A 50 2.59 9.64 -3.34
CA TYR A 50 2.49 8.19 -3.26
C TYR A 50 1.05 7.68 -3.39
N ASP A 51 0.06 8.39 -2.83
CA ASP A 51 -1.34 8.03 -3.01
C ASP A 51 -1.80 8.22 -4.46
N ALA A 52 -1.31 9.25 -5.13
CA ALA A 52 -1.55 9.45 -6.56
C ALA A 52 -0.91 8.33 -7.41
N LEU A 53 0.32 7.88 -7.09
CA LEU A 53 0.96 6.74 -7.76
C LEU A 53 0.14 5.45 -7.60
N LYS A 54 -0.38 5.16 -6.41
CA LYS A 54 -1.22 3.98 -6.16
C LYS A 54 -2.50 4.00 -6.98
N GLN A 55 -2.97 5.19 -7.36
CA GLN A 55 -4.20 5.41 -8.14
C GLN A 55 -3.92 5.63 -9.63
N ASP A 56 -2.70 5.38 -10.10
CA ASP A 56 -2.26 5.63 -11.49
C ASP A 56 -2.45 7.09 -11.96
N ARG A 57 -2.54 8.04 -11.02
CA ARG A 57 -2.63 9.49 -11.31
C ARG A 57 -1.24 10.09 -11.39
N TYR A 58 -0.50 9.70 -12.45
CA TYR A 58 0.92 10.02 -12.59
C TYR A 58 1.21 11.52 -12.76
N ASP A 59 0.28 12.29 -13.33
CA ASP A 59 0.37 13.75 -13.45
C ASP A 59 0.34 14.43 -12.09
N VAL A 60 -0.60 14.03 -11.23
CA VAL A 60 -0.70 14.50 -9.85
C VAL A 60 0.53 14.07 -9.06
N ALA A 61 0.94 12.80 -9.18
CA ALA A 61 2.11 12.28 -8.50
C ALA A 61 3.38 13.08 -8.85
N ALA A 62 3.60 13.36 -10.14
CA ALA A 62 4.74 14.16 -10.59
C ALA A 62 4.72 15.59 -10.05
N SER A 63 3.53 16.22 -9.97
CA SER A 63 3.36 17.55 -9.39
C SER A 63 3.71 17.57 -7.89
N GLU A 64 3.17 16.61 -7.14
CA GLU A 64 3.38 16.53 -5.69
C GLU A 64 4.85 16.21 -5.33
N PHE A 65 5.51 15.29 -6.06
CA PHE A 65 6.93 15.03 -5.84
C PHE A 65 7.83 16.20 -6.22
N ARG A 66 7.48 17.00 -7.24
CA ARG A 66 8.21 18.26 -7.53
C ARG A 66 8.06 19.25 -6.38
N ALA A 67 6.85 19.45 -5.86
CA ALA A 67 6.62 20.32 -4.72
C ALA A 67 7.41 19.86 -3.48
N ALA A 68 7.47 18.56 -3.21
CA ALA A 68 8.31 18.01 -2.14
C ALA A 68 9.80 18.33 -2.33
N LEU A 69 10.32 18.22 -3.57
CA LEU A 69 11.73 18.51 -3.90
C LEU A 69 12.06 20.00 -3.89
N GLU A 70 11.10 20.87 -4.17
CA GLU A 70 11.27 22.34 -4.03
C GLU A 70 11.44 22.72 -2.55
N LEU A 71 10.74 22.03 -1.64
CA LEU A 71 10.84 22.27 -0.20
C LEU A 71 12.07 21.60 0.43
N ASP A 72 12.44 20.40 -0.04
CA ASP A 72 13.64 19.67 0.38
C ASP A 72 14.30 18.94 -0.79
N PRO A 73 15.32 19.53 -1.41
CA PRO A 73 16.06 18.91 -2.54
C PRO A 73 16.80 17.61 -2.20
N LYS A 74 16.99 17.31 -0.89
CA LYS A 74 17.70 16.10 -0.43
C LYS A 74 16.86 14.83 -0.46
N LEU A 75 15.58 14.92 -0.78
CA LEU A 75 14.65 13.79 -0.84
C LEU A 75 14.86 12.93 -2.11
N VAL A 76 16.11 12.53 -2.40
CA VAL A 76 16.47 11.85 -3.65
C VAL A 76 15.72 10.54 -3.85
N LEU A 77 15.76 9.63 -2.87
CA LEU A 77 15.05 8.35 -2.99
C LEU A 77 13.56 8.47 -2.71
N ARG A 78 13.15 9.40 -1.82
CA ARG A 78 11.76 9.52 -1.39
C ARG A 78 10.89 10.35 -2.32
N ALA A 79 11.46 11.28 -3.09
CA ALA A 79 10.72 12.14 -4.01
C ALA A 79 11.24 12.06 -5.46
N ARG A 80 12.57 12.17 -5.69
CA ARG A 80 13.12 12.24 -7.05
C ARG A 80 12.98 10.93 -7.82
N PHE A 81 13.24 9.79 -7.16
CA PHE A 81 13.03 8.48 -7.82
C PHE A 81 11.54 8.25 -8.19
N PRO A 82 10.56 8.39 -7.29
CA PRO A 82 9.15 8.25 -7.68
C PRO A 82 8.67 9.33 -8.66
N LEU A 83 9.23 10.55 -8.65
CA LEU A 83 9.01 11.54 -9.71
C LEU A 83 9.46 11.00 -11.08
N ALA A 84 10.68 10.43 -11.14
CA ALA A 84 11.19 9.84 -12.38
C ALA A 84 10.30 8.70 -12.89
N VAL A 85 9.78 7.86 -11.98
CA VAL A 85 8.81 6.80 -12.32
C VAL A 85 7.51 7.39 -12.85
N ALA A 86 6.94 8.41 -12.19
CA ALA A 86 5.71 9.06 -12.67
C ALA A 86 5.90 9.68 -14.07
N LEU A 87 7.05 10.33 -14.32
CA LEU A 87 7.38 10.89 -15.62
C LEU A 87 7.56 9.82 -16.70
N PHE A 88 8.15 8.68 -16.35
CA PHE A 88 8.28 7.53 -17.24
C PHE A 88 6.89 6.99 -17.65
N GLU A 89 5.98 6.82 -16.71
CA GLU A 89 4.60 6.37 -17.00
C GLU A 89 3.78 7.40 -17.80
N LEU A 90 4.12 8.69 -17.69
CA LEU A 90 3.58 9.76 -18.53
C LEU A 90 4.20 9.83 -19.93
N HIS A 91 5.14 8.95 -20.27
CA HIS A 91 5.90 8.97 -21.51
C HIS A 91 6.71 10.26 -21.75
N LYS A 92 7.11 10.93 -20.67
CA LYS A 92 8.01 12.08 -20.69
C LYS A 92 9.47 11.61 -20.58
N SER A 93 9.93 10.87 -21.60
CA SER A 93 11.18 10.10 -21.55
C SER A 93 12.41 10.97 -21.25
N ASP A 94 12.49 12.18 -21.81
CA ASP A 94 13.63 13.10 -21.55
C ASP A 94 13.67 13.60 -20.11
N GLU A 95 12.50 13.93 -19.54
CA GLU A 95 12.40 14.38 -18.15
C GLU A 95 12.69 13.21 -17.20
N ALA A 96 12.10 12.04 -17.46
CA ALA A 96 12.33 10.83 -16.68
C ALA A 96 13.81 10.45 -16.65
N ARG A 97 14.48 10.49 -17.80
CA ARG A 97 15.93 10.21 -17.90
C ARG A 97 16.74 11.16 -17.04
N ARG A 98 16.48 12.46 -17.12
CA ARG A 98 17.21 13.46 -16.30
C ARG A 98 17.06 13.15 -14.80
N GLU A 99 15.87 12.83 -14.34
CA GLU A 99 15.62 12.53 -12.95
C GLU A 99 16.26 11.18 -12.54
N PHE A 100 16.17 10.12 -13.35
CA PHE A 100 16.85 8.85 -13.06
C PHE A 100 18.38 9.00 -13.04
N GLU A 101 18.98 9.77 -13.95
CA GLU A 101 20.42 10.04 -13.94
C GLU A 101 20.82 10.90 -12.72
N ALA A 102 19.96 11.80 -12.26
CA ALA A 102 20.20 12.54 -11.04
C ALA A 102 20.18 11.60 -9.82
N VAL A 103 19.21 10.67 -9.73
CA VAL A 103 19.18 9.63 -8.69
C VAL A 103 20.45 8.77 -8.77
N ARG A 104 20.85 8.33 -9.97
CA ARG A 104 22.04 7.50 -10.17
C ARG A 104 23.32 8.14 -9.67
N ARG A 105 23.47 9.46 -9.83
CA ARG A 105 24.65 10.20 -9.33
C ARG A 105 24.77 10.16 -7.80
N GLU A 106 23.64 10.10 -7.12
CA GLU A 106 23.59 10.10 -5.65
C GLU A 106 23.72 8.68 -5.05
N VAL A 107 23.05 7.68 -5.67
CA VAL A 107 22.96 6.34 -5.09
C VAL A 107 23.78 5.29 -5.85
N GLY A 108 24.44 5.67 -6.94
CA GLY A 108 25.19 4.75 -7.79
C GLY A 108 24.31 3.90 -8.69
N ASP A 109 24.84 2.75 -9.10
CA ASP A 109 24.19 1.80 -10.01
C ASP A 109 23.14 0.94 -9.28
N HIS A 110 22.10 1.58 -8.74
CA HIS A 110 21.00 0.86 -8.07
C HIS A 110 20.13 0.11 -9.09
N PRO A 111 19.77 -1.18 -8.86
CA PRO A 111 19.06 -2.02 -9.83
C PRO A 111 17.77 -1.40 -10.38
N ASN A 112 16.96 -0.76 -9.53
CA ASN A 112 15.72 -0.08 -9.96
C ASN A 112 16.01 1.05 -10.95
N VAL A 113 17.02 1.86 -10.69
CA VAL A 113 17.40 2.98 -11.57
C VAL A 113 17.91 2.46 -12.91
N LEU A 114 18.78 1.44 -12.88
CA LEU A 114 19.31 0.81 -14.09
C LEU A 114 18.22 0.14 -14.93
N TYR A 115 17.21 -0.46 -14.30
CA TYR A 115 16.07 -1.01 -15.00
C TYR A 115 15.31 0.05 -15.81
N TYR A 116 14.96 1.18 -15.19
CA TYR A 116 14.24 2.25 -15.89
C TYR A 116 15.09 2.92 -16.95
N LEU A 117 16.38 3.18 -16.68
CA LEU A 117 17.31 3.70 -17.69
C LEU A 117 17.44 2.73 -18.87
N GLY A 118 17.52 1.43 -18.62
CA GLY A 118 17.55 0.42 -19.68
C GLY A 118 16.26 0.37 -20.49
N ARG A 119 15.10 0.59 -19.88
CA ARG A 119 13.83 0.71 -20.60
C ARG A 119 13.74 1.97 -21.45
N LEU A 120 14.19 3.10 -20.94
CA LEU A 120 14.32 4.35 -21.72
C LEU A 120 15.26 4.18 -22.90
N ASP A 121 16.43 3.52 -22.70
CA ASP A 121 17.35 3.18 -23.78
C ASP A 121 16.69 2.32 -24.88
N LEU A 122 15.79 1.39 -24.51
CA LEU A 122 15.01 0.59 -25.48
C LEU A 122 14.03 1.46 -26.30
N GLU A 123 13.35 2.41 -25.65
CA GLU A 123 12.43 3.33 -26.31
C GLU A 123 13.18 4.22 -27.33
N GLU A 124 14.37 4.67 -26.99
CA GLU A 124 15.25 5.49 -27.84
C GLU A 124 16.06 4.67 -28.86
N ARG A 125 15.86 3.34 -28.89
CA ARG A 125 16.63 2.41 -29.73
C ARG A 125 18.14 2.36 -29.45
N ASN A 126 18.55 2.79 -28.29
CA ASN A 126 19.94 2.65 -27.80
C ASN A 126 20.12 1.24 -27.20
N PHE A 127 20.16 0.21 -28.06
CA PHE A 127 20.18 -1.18 -27.61
C PHE A 127 21.43 -1.53 -26.81
N GLN A 128 22.58 -0.93 -27.14
CA GLN A 128 23.80 -1.11 -26.36
C GLN A 128 23.69 -0.52 -24.95
N GLY A 129 23.11 0.66 -24.82
CA GLY A 129 22.80 1.30 -23.53
C GLY A 129 21.87 0.42 -22.70
N ALA A 130 20.78 -0.03 -23.32
CA ALA A 130 19.81 -0.92 -22.69
C ALA A 130 20.46 -2.21 -22.14
N ILE A 131 21.30 -2.86 -22.95
CA ILE A 131 22.04 -4.07 -22.55
C ILE A 131 22.97 -3.78 -21.38
N ARG A 132 23.75 -2.68 -21.42
CA ARG A 132 24.64 -2.33 -20.30
C ARG A 132 23.89 -2.13 -18.99
N ASN A 133 22.80 -1.38 -19.02
CA ASN A 133 22.01 -1.06 -17.83
C ASN A 133 21.25 -2.31 -17.31
N LEU A 134 20.57 -3.04 -18.20
CA LEU A 134 19.77 -4.21 -17.82
C LEU A 134 20.62 -5.41 -17.38
N ASN A 135 21.83 -5.61 -17.94
CA ASN A 135 22.77 -6.63 -17.47
C ASN A 135 23.20 -6.42 -16.02
N LYS A 136 23.36 -5.16 -15.60
CA LYS A 136 23.65 -4.86 -14.21
C LYS A 136 22.40 -5.05 -13.33
N ALA A 137 21.23 -4.62 -13.82
CA ALA A 137 19.97 -4.74 -13.06
C ALA A 137 19.56 -6.21 -12.85
N VAL A 138 19.81 -7.10 -13.81
CA VAL A 138 19.37 -8.50 -13.75
C VAL A 138 20.11 -9.35 -12.70
N ALA A 139 21.25 -8.87 -12.20
CA ALA A 139 21.98 -9.51 -11.09
C ALA A 139 21.16 -9.49 -9.77
N GLN A 140 20.36 -8.44 -9.58
CA GLN A 140 19.38 -8.30 -8.51
C GLN A 140 18.10 -7.72 -9.14
N PRO A 141 17.29 -8.57 -9.81
CA PRO A 141 16.21 -8.09 -10.67
C PRO A 141 15.14 -7.36 -9.86
N PRO A 142 14.94 -6.05 -10.10
CA PRO A 142 13.96 -5.27 -9.33
C PRO A 142 12.52 -5.62 -9.70
N PHE A 143 12.32 -6.17 -10.92
CA PHE A 143 11.02 -6.56 -11.44
C PHE A 143 11.08 -7.90 -12.17
N PRO A 144 9.99 -8.68 -12.16
CA PRO A 144 9.94 -10.00 -12.81
C PRO A 144 10.22 -9.97 -14.32
N ASP A 145 10.02 -8.83 -14.97
CA ASP A 145 10.23 -8.65 -16.42
C ASP A 145 11.60 -8.09 -16.80
N THR A 146 12.52 -7.92 -15.83
CA THR A 146 13.88 -7.44 -16.10
C THR A 146 14.60 -8.30 -17.14
N ALA A 147 14.55 -9.64 -16.99
CA ALA A 147 15.14 -10.58 -17.94
C ALA A 147 14.48 -10.52 -19.33
N TYR A 148 13.17 -10.26 -19.40
CA TYR A 148 12.48 -10.06 -20.66
C TYR A 148 13.02 -8.86 -21.42
N TYR A 149 13.16 -7.69 -20.77
CA TYR A 149 13.68 -6.49 -21.44
C TYR A 149 15.13 -6.65 -21.87
N LEU A 150 15.94 -7.37 -21.10
CA LEU A 150 17.33 -7.69 -21.50
C LEU A 150 17.34 -8.60 -22.73
N GLY A 151 16.54 -9.67 -22.76
CA GLY A 151 16.42 -10.55 -23.92
C GLY A 151 15.89 -9.81 -25.16
N TYR A 152 14.94 -8.90 -24.95
CA TYR A 152 14.42 -8.04 -26.03
C TYR A 152 15.48 -7.08 -26.57
N ALA A 153 16.33 -6.51 -25.72
CA ALA A 153 17.45 -5.65 -26.12
C ALA A 153 18.46 -6.41 -27.00
N TYR A 154 18.85 -7.62 -26.60
CA TYR A 154 19.72 -8.50 -27.39
C TYR A 154 19.10 -8.87 -28.74
N PHE A 155 17.80 -9.22 -28.75
CA PHE A 155 17.07 -9.48 -30.01
C PHE A 155 17.12 -8.27 -30.96
N LYS A 156 16.92 -7.07 -30.45
CA LYS A 156 16.99 -5.83 -31.26
C LYS A 156 18.40 -5.51 -31.73
N GLN A 157 19.42 -5.90 -30.99
CA GLN A 157 20.82 -5.76 -31.38
C GLN A 157 21.21 -6.83 -32.42
N GLY A 158 20.47 -7.95 -32.53
CA GLY A 158 20.74 -9.04 -33.44
C GLY A 158 21.51 -10.24 -32.82
N ASP A 159 21.83 -10.18 -31.52
CA ASP A 159 22.41 -11.31 -30.79
C ASP A 159 21.29 -12.27 -30.39
N LEU A 160 20.97 -13.23 -31.30
CA LEU A 160 19.88 -14.17 -31.10
C LEU A 160 20.15 -15.17 -29.98
N ALA A 161 21.41 -15.60 -29.83
CA ALA A 161 21.79 -16.55 -28.77
C ALA A 161 21.61 -15.95 -27.36
N ALA A 162 22.09 -14.72 -27.15
CA ALA A 162 21.86 -14.02 -25.89
C ALA A 162 20.37 -13.69 -25.67
N ALA A 163 19.65 -13.35 -26.72
CA ALA A 163 18.20 -13.11 -26.65
C ALA A 163 17.43 -14.36 -26.20
N GLU A 164 17.72 -15.52 -26.82
CA GLU A 164 17.10 -16.79 -26.42
C GLU A 164 17.38 -17.11 -24.95
N LYS A 165 18.64 -17.00 -24.52
CA LYS A 165 19.06 -17.26 -23.13
C LYS A 165 18.20 -16.45 -22.14
N TRP A 166 18.13 -15.13 -22.33
CA TRP A 166 17.45 -14.25 -21.37
C TRP A 166 15.93 -14.35 -21.44
N LEU A 167 15.36 -14.61 -22.64
CA LEU A 167 13.93 -14.86 -22.78
C LEU A 167 13.52 -16.19 -22.16
N LYS A 168 14.36 -17.25 -22.23
CA LYS A 168 14.12 -18.48 -21.49
C LYS A 168 14.18 -18.30 -19.98
N GLU A 169 15.10 -17.48 -19.49
CA GLU A 169 15.14 -17.13 -18.07
C GLU A 169 13.90 -16.35 -17.66
N ALA A 170 13.44 -15.40 -18.47
CA ALA A 170 12.20 -14.69 -18.26
C ALA A 170 10.98 -15.65 -18.26
N ALA A 171 10.95 -16.65 -19.15
CA ALA A 171 9.89 -17.66 -19.19
C ALA A 171 9.88 -18.56 -17.95
N ARG A 172 11.05 -18.83 -17.35
CA ARG A 172 11.16 -19.60 -16.12
C ARG A 172 10.58 -18.84 -14.91
N THR A 173 10.81 -17.54 -14.84
CA THR A 173 10.33 -16.69 -13.75
C THR A 173 8.89 -16.21 -13.94
N ASN A 174 8.46 -16.00 -15.20
CA ASN A 174 7.13 -15.53 -15.54
C ASN A 174 6.53 -16.31 -16.74
N PRO A 175 6.16 -17.61 -16.56
CA PRO A 175 5.73 -18.48 -17.64
C PRO A 175 4.39 -18.08 -18.28
N ARG A 176 3.64 -17.21 -17.63
CA ARG A 176 2.32 -16.76 -18.10
C ARG A 176 2.37 -15.46 -18.91
N ASP A 177 3.54 -14.83 -19.08
CA ASP A 177 3.68 -13.62 -19.87
C ASP A 177 3.72 -13.94 -21.38
N ALA A 178 2.62 -13.66 -22.07
CA ALA A 178 2.48 -13.89 -23.50
C ALA A 178 3.55 -13.17 -24.35
N ARG A 179 4.11 -12.06 -23.87
CA ARG A 179 5.16 -11.29 -24.57
C ARG A 179 6.43 -12.10 -24.71
N ILE A 180 6.78 -12.90 -23.70
CA ILE A 180 7.98 -13.72 -23.70
C ILE A 180 7.90 -14.80 -24.78
N SER A 181 6.81 -15.56 -24.81
CA SER A 181 6.59 -16.59 -25.82
C SER A 181 6.50 -16.01 -27.22
N TYR A 182 5.89 -14.83 -27.36
CA TYR A 182 5.87 -14.07 -28.63
C TYR A 182 7.28 -13.75 -29.10
N GLN A 183 8.10 -13.20 -28.23
CA GLN A 183 9.45 -12.79 -28.56
C GLN A 183 10.37 -13.98 -28.87
N LEU A 184 10.25 -15.09 -28.10
CA LEU A 184 10.94 -16.34 -28.42
C LEU A 184 10.57 -16.87 -29.81
N GLY A 185 9.30 -16.79 -30.18
CA GLY A 185 8.86 -17.17 -31.53
C GLY A 185 9.56 -16.41 -32.64
N PHE A 186 9.85 -15.11 -32.45
CA PHE A 186 10.64 -14.32 -33.40
C PHE A 186 12.11 -14.66 -33.40
N VAL A 187 12.69 -14.95 -32.21
CA VAL A 187 14.08 -15.43 -32.13
C VAL A 187 14.23 -16.73 -32.95
N TYR A 188 13.41 -17.74 -32.65
CA TYR A 188 13.43 -19.03 -33.35
C TYR A 188 13.20 -18.90 -34.87
N ARG A 189 12.28 -18.03 -35.29
CA ARG A 189 12.08 -17.78 -36.72
C ARG A 189 13.34 -17.22 -37.39
N LYS A 190 14.03 -16.25 -36.74
CA LYS A 190 15.28 -15.70 -37.29
C LYS A 190 16.42 -16.72 -37.32
N GLU A 191 16.38 -17.73 -36.46
CA GLU A 191 17.35 -18.85 -36.43
C GLU A 191 16.97 -20.00 -37.39
N GLY A 192 15.84 -19.90 -38.13
CA GLY A 192 15.36 -20.96 -39.00
C GLY A 192 14.72 -22.16 -38.29
N ARG A 193 14.42 -22.05 -37.01
CA ARG A 193 13.82 -23.06 -36.14
C ARG A 193 12.29 -22.95 -36.18
N GLU A 194 11.71 -23.26 -37.33
CA GLU A 194 10.28 -23.00 -37.62
C GLU A 194 9.31 -23.74 -36.70
N GLU A 195 9.62 -24.99 -36.30
CA GLU A 195 8.76 -25.76 -35.40
C GLU A 195 8.67 -25.13 -34.00
N GLU A 196 9.80 -24.69 -33.48
CA GLU A 196 9.90 -24.01 -32.17
C GLU A 196 9.23 -22.62 -32.21
N ALA A 197 9.41 -21.93 -33.34
CA ALA A 197 8.73 -20.66 -33.58
C ALA A 197 7.20 -20.81 -33.57
N ARG A 198 6.66 -21.81 -34.26
CA ARG A 198 5.23 -22.10 -34.27
C ARG A 198 4.70 -22.41 -32.87
N LYS A 199 5.39 -23.28 -32.13
CA LYS A 199 5.00 -23.64 -30.75
C LYS A 199 5.00 -22.40 -29.83
N ALA A 200 6.04 -21.58 -29.88
CA ALA A 200 6.15 -20.38 -29.05
C ALA A 200 5.06 -19.35 -29.40
N LEU A 201 4.79 -19.10 -30.67
CA LEU A 201 3.72 -18.20 -31.11
C LEU A 201 2.33 -18.74 -30.76
N ALA A 202 2.09 -20.04 -30.89
CA ALA A 202 0.85 -20.68 -30.48
C ALA A 202 0.62 -20.50 -28.96
N LEU A 203 1.64 -20.74 -28.14
CA LEU A 203 1.58 -20.50 -26.70
C LEU A 203 1.27 -19.03 -26.38
N SER A 204 1.93 -18.08 -27.05
CA SER A 204 1.64 -16.64 -26.88
C SER A 204 0.18 -16.31 -27.18
N ASN A 205 -0.37 -16.86 -28.27
CA ASN A 205 -1.77 -16.65 -28.64
C ASN A 205 -2.72 -17.25 -27.59
N GLN A 206 -2.44 -18.47 -27.11
CA GLN A 206 -3.22 -19.12 -26.08
C GLN A 206 -3.22 -18.29 -24.77
N LEU A 207 -2.06 -17.80 -24.35
CA LEU A 207 -1.94 -16.96 -23.16
C LEU A 207 -2.74 -15.67 -23.30
N ARG A 208 -2.64 -14.98 -24.46
CA ARG A 208 -3.42 -13.77 -24.73
C ARG A 208 -4.92 -14.02 -24.73
N GLN A 209 -5.37 -15.08 -25.38
CA GLN A 209 -6.81 -15.43 -25.39
C GLN A 209 -7.32 -15.72 -23.98
N ARG A 210 -6.51 -16.35 -23.15
CA ARG A 210 -6.85 -16.58 -21.74
C ARG A 210 -6.93 -15.28 -20.96
N ASP A 211 -5.96 -14.38 -21.11
CA ASP A 211 -5.93 -13.07 -20.44
C ASP A 211 -7.11 -12.18 -20.90
N ASP A 212 -7.45 -12.20 -22.19
CA ASP A 212 -8.62 -11.48 -22.74
C ASP A 212 -9.94 -12.05 -22.21
N LYS A 213 -10.03 -13.40 -22.08
CA LYS A 213 -11.20 -14.07 -21.51
C LYS A 213 -11.34 -13.68 -20.03
N GLU A 214 -10.24 -13.77 -19.27
CA GLU A 214 -10.22 -13.41 -17.84
C GLU A 214 -10.62 -11.94 -17.62
N SER A 215 -10.10 -11.02 -18.45
CA SER A 215 -10.44 -9.60 -18.39
C SER A 215 -11.93 -9.33 -18.66
N ARG A 216 -12.51 -10.02 -19.65
CA ARG A 216 -13.95 -9.94 -19.92
C ARG A 216 -14.79 -10.46 -18.79
N LEU A 217 -14.41 -11.62 -18.23
CA LEU A 217 -15.11 -12.21 -17.08
C LEU A 217 -15.07 -11.29 -15.85
N ARG A 218 -13.92 -10.63 -15.59
CA ARG A 218 -13.81 -9.66 -14.49
C ARG A 218 -14.76 -8.48 -14.67
N LEU A 219 -14.82 -7.93 -15.89
CA LEU A 219 -15.74 -6.83 -16.21
C LEU A 219 -17.20 -7.25 -16.07
N GLU A 220 -17.55 -8.41 -16.61
CA GLU A 220 -18.92 -8.93 -16.55
C GLU A 220 -19.33 -9.27 -15.11
N CYS A 221 -18.43 -9.88 -14.32
CA CYS A 221 -18.64 -10.14 -12.88
C CYS A 221 -18.95 -8.83 -12.14
N ALA A 222 -18.10 -7.79 -12.32
CA ALA A 222 -18.28 -6.49 -11.70
C ALA A 222 -19.61 -5.82 -12.13
N GLN A 223 -19.94 -5.81 -13.41
CA GLN A 223 -21.18 -5.22 -13.92
C GLN A 223 -22.44 -5.89 -13.35
N LYS A 224 -22.43 -7.24 -13.24
CA LYS A 224 -23.58 -7.95 -12.66
C LYS A 224 -23.73 -7.69 -11.16
N LEU A 225 -22.63 -7.54 -10.43
CA LEU A 225 -22.64 -7.14 -9.02
C LEU A 225 -23.21 -5.72 -8.86
N ASP A 226 -22.78 -4.76 -9.69
CA ASP A 226 -23.30 -3.39 -9.68
C ASP A 226 -24.80 -3.31 -10.00
N GLN A 227 -25.30 -4.22 -10.85
CA GLN A 227 -26.72 -4.34 -11.17
C GLN A 227 -27.55 -5.06 -10.09
N GLY A 228 -26.90 -5.57 -9.03
CA GLY A 228 -27.57 -6.34 -7.96
C GLY A 228 -27.98 -7.76 -8.37
N LEU A 229 -27.50 -8.25 -9.54
CA LEU A 229 -27.81 -9.57 -10.09
C LEU A 229 -26.89 -10.64 -9.48
N ARG A 230 -26.99 -10.84 -8.15
CA ARG A 230 -26.02 -11.64 -7.37
C ARG A 230 -25.87 -13.08 -7.85
N GLU A 231 -26.94 -13.78 -8.20
CA GLU A 231 -26.84 -15.17 -8.67
C GLU A 231 -26.17 -15.29 -10.04
N GLU A 232 -26.49 -14.35 -10.93
CA GLU A 232 -25.82 -14.29 -12.25
C GLU A 232 -24.35 -13.89 -12.10
N ALA A 233 -24.08 -12.93 -11.21
CA ALA A 233 -22.70 -12.55 -10.89
C ALA A 233 -21.90 -13.75 -10.36
N ARG A 234 -22.44 -14.53 -9.43
CA ARG A 234 -21.79 -15.73 -8.91
C ARG A 234 -21.40 -16.71 -10.01
N THR A 235 -22.28 -16.96 -10.97
CA THR A 235 -22.02 -17.84 -12.08
C THR A 235 -20.85 -17.38 -12.96
N VAL A 236 -20.74 -16.07 -13.19
CA VAL A 236 -19.64 -15.48 -13.95
C VAL A 236 -18.35 -15.43 -13.14
N CYS A 237 -18.45 -14.95 -11.90
CA CYS A 237 -17.31 -14.76 -11.00
C CYS A 237 -16.65 -16.09 -10.62
N GLU A 238 -17.42 -17.19 -10.49
CA GLU A 238 -16.88 -18.52 -10.20
C GLU A 238 -15.92 -19.01 -11.32
N GLN A 239 -16.06 -18.56 -12.55
CA GLN A 239 -15.12 -18.85 -13.64
C GLN A 239 -13.75 -18.19 -13.44
N LEU A 240 -13.64 -17.19 -12.55
CA LEU A 240 -12.39 -16.52 -12.14
C LEU A 240 -11.74 -17.20 -10.94
N TYR A 241 -12.45 -18.13 -10.28
CA TYR A 241 -11.97 -18.82 -9.09
C TYR A 241 -10.91 -19.85 -9.45
N ASP A 242 -9.65 -19.60 -9.04
CA ASP A 242 -8.52 -20.51 -9.22
C ASP A 242 -8.02 -20.93 -7.81
N PRO A 243 -8.38 -22.14 -7.33
CA PRO A 243 -8.10 -22.55 -5.95
C PRO A 243 -6.61 -22.71 -5.63
N GLY A 244 -5.74 -22.64 -6.63
CA GLY A 244 -4.27 -22.74 -6.48
C GLY A 244 -3.53 -21.41 -6.62
N ASP A 245 -4.22 -20.31 -6.94
CA ASP A 245 -3.59 -19.00 -7.20
C ASP A 245 -4.09 -17.94 -6.21
N ALA A 246 -3.29 -17.69 -5.18
CA ALA A 246 -3.64 -16.76 -4.10
C ALA A 246 -3.87 -15.30 -4.58
N GLU A 247 -3.14 -14.86 -5.61
CA GLU A 247 -3.30 -13.50 -6.16
C GLU A 247 -4.62 -13.37 -6.92
N LYS A 248 -5.00 -14.36 -7.73
CA LYS A 248 -6.29 -14.38 -8.43
C LYS A 248 -7.45 -14.43 -7.46
N LEU A 249 -7.34 -15.25 -6.43
CA LEU A 249 -8.35 -15.35 -5.38
C LEU A 249 -8.50 -14.01 -4.64
N THR A 250 -7.38 -13.34 -4.32
CA THR A 250 -7.41 -12.00 -3.71
C THR A 250 -8.08 -10.99 -4.64
N ALA A 251 -7.72 -11.02 -5.93
CA ALA A 251 -8.34 -10.13 -6.93
C ALA A 251 -9.85 -10.36 -7.06
N LEU A 252 -10.29 -11.62 -7.06
CA LEU A 252 -11.71 -11.98 -7.08
C LEU A 252 -12.44 -11.49 -5.83
N GLY A 253 -11.86 -11.72 -4.64
CA GLY A 253 -12.42 -11.22 -3.38
C GLY A 253 -12.52 -9.69 -3.35
N THR A 254 -11.52 -9.01 -3.94
CA THR A 254 -11.55 -7.54 -4.08
C THR A 254 -12.68 -7.07 -4.99
N ILE A 255 -12.93 -7.77 -6.13
CA ILE A 255 -14.06 -7.46 -7.01
C ILE A 255 -15.37 -7.56 -6.21
N TYR A 256 -15.62 -8.67 -5.53
CA TYR A 256 -16.81 -8.82 -4.71
C TYR A 256 -16.95 -7.71 -3.66
N GLY A 257 -15.88 -7.41 -2.92
CA GLY A 257 -15.88 -6.40 -1.87
C GLY A 257 -16.14 -4.98 -2.38
N GLN A 258 -15.51 -4.60 -3.51
CA GLN A 258 -15.68 -3.28 -4.13
C GLN A 258 -17.10 -3.05 -4.67
N HIS A 259 -17.79 -4.12 -5.06
CA HIS A 259 -19.15 -4.08 -5.61
C HIS A 259 -20.23 -4.52 -4.57
N GLY A 260 -19.88 -4.53 -3.28
CA GLY A 260 -20.82 -4.67 -2.17
C GLY A 260 -21.29 -6.10 -1.84
N ASP A 261 -20.72 -7.13 -2.49
CA ASP A 261 -20.99 -8.54 -2.13
C ASP A 261 -19.88 -9.08 -1.19
N LEU A 262 -19.91 -8.60 0.05
CA LEU A 262 -18.92 -8.99 1.06
C LEU A 262 -18.99 -10.50 1.40
N GLU A 263 -20.17 -11.11 1.35
CA GLU A 263 -20.32 -12.56 1.57
C GLU A 263 -19.66 -13.36 0.45
N GLY A 264 -19.84 -12.94 -0.81
CA GLY A 264 -19.16 -13.54 -1.96
C GLY A 264 -17.65 -13.42 -1.89
N ALA A 265 -17.12 -12.35 -1.27
CA ALA A 265 -15.70 -12.14 -1.07
C ALA A 265 -15.04 -13.15 -0.12
N LEU A 266 -15.78 -13.69 0.86
CA LEU A 266 -15.19 -14.54 1.92
C LEU A 266 -14.55 -15.82 1.38
N LYS A 267 -15.22 -16.53 0.45
CA LYS A 267 -14.71 -17.81 -0.10
C LYS A 267 -13.33 -17.61 -0.74
N PRO A 268 -13.15 -16.71 -1.72
CA PRO A 268 -11.85 -16.51 -2.35
C PRO A 268 -10.80 -15.91 -1.39
N LEU A 269 -11.16 -14.96 -0.52
CA LEU A 269 -10.20 -14.36 0.42
C LEU A 269 -9.71 -15.35 1.47
N ARG A 270 -10.58 -16.22 1.99
CA ARG A 270 -10.18 -17.28 2.91
C ARG A 270 -9.18 -18.22 2.24
N ARG A 271 -9.49 -18.66 1.02
CA ARG A 271 -8.60 -19.56 0.30
C ARG A 271 -7.25 -18.90 -0.04
N ALA A 272 -7.25 -17.60 -0.39
CA ALA A 272 -6.01 -16.85 -0.60
C ALA A 272 -5.14 -16.80 0.67
N ALA A 273 -5.75 -16.50 1.83
CA ALA A 273 -5.05 -16.45 3.11
C ALA A 273 -4.50 -17.83 3.54
N GLU A 274 -5.18 -18.93 3.21
CA GLU A 274 -4.69 -20.30 3.42
C GLU A 274 -3.49 -20.64 2.54
N LEU A 275 -3.51 -20.24 1.26
CA LEU A 275 -2.41 -20.52 0.31
C LEU A 275 -1.16 -19.69 0.63
N ALA A 276 -1.34 -18.48 1.12
CA ALA A 276 -0.24 -17.56 1.41
C ALA A 276 -0.33 -17.02 2.86
N PRO A 277 -0.19 -17.89 3.87
CA PRO A 277 -0.28 -17.48 5.28
C PRO A 277 0.84 -16.50 5.68
N GLN A 278 1.86 -16.36 4.83
CA GLN A 278 2.97 -15.43 4.98
C GLN A 278 2.67 -14.04 4.38
N SER A 279 1.51 -13.82 3.78
CA SER A 279 1.17 -12.53 3.19
C SER A 279 0.34 -11.69 4.15
N PRO A 280 0.88 -10.57 4.70
CA PRO A 280 0.11 -9.70 5.57
C PRO A 280 -1.10 -9.11 4.87
N GLN A 281 -0.97 -8.84 3.57
CA GLN A 281 -2.07 -8.29 2.76
C GLN A 281 -3.26 -9.25 2.66
N MET A 282 -3.01 -10.55 2.47
CA MET A 282 -4.09 -11.53 2.34
C MET A 282 -4.80 -11.77 3.67
N GLN A 283 -4.07 -11.80 4.78
CA GLN A 283 -4.64 -11.86 6.12
C GLN A 283 -5.47 -10.61 6.44
N TYR A 284 -4.95 -9.43 6.09
CA TYR A 284 -5.66 -8.16 6.24
C TYR A 284 -6.96 -8.13 5.43
N ASN A 285 -6.93 -8.51 4.16
CA ASN A 285 -8.11 -8.48 3.29
C ASN A 285 -9.22 -9.41 3.80
N LEU A 286 -8.86 -10.60 4.27
CA LEU A 286 -9.81 -11.53 4.89
C LEU A 286 -10.40 -10.95 6.16
N ALA A 287 -9.58 -10.41 7.05
CA ALA A 287 -10.03 -9.81 8.29
C ALA A 287 -10.92 -8.59 8.06
N LEU A 288 -10.59 -7.76 7.06
CA LEU A 288 -11.38 -6.60 6.68
C LEU A 288 -12.78 -7.01 6.17
N ALA A 289 -12.86 -8.06 5.34
CA ALA A 289 -14.15 -8.59 4.88
C ALA A 289 -15.01 -9.09 6.05
N TYR A 290 -14.42 -9.82 6.99
CA TYR A 290 -15.12 -10.23 8.22
C TYR A 290 -15.56 -9.03 9.06
N TYR A 291 -14.70 -8.02 9.23
CA TYR A 291 -15.03 -6.80 9.98
C TYR A 291 -16.21 -6.05 9.37
N GLN A 292 -16.23 -5.90 8.05
CA GLN A 292 -17.32 -5.23 7.33
C GLN A 292 -18.65 -6.00 7.40
N LEU A 293 -18.59 -7.33 7.57
CA LEU A 293 -19.76 -8.18 7.81
C LEU A 293 -20.16 -8.24 9.29
N ASN A 294 -19.51 -7.46 10.18
CA ASN A 294 -19.67 -7.52 11.63
C ASN A 294 -19.33 -8.89 12.26
N GLN A 295 -18.59 -9.73 11.55
CA GLN A 295 -18.09 -11.02 12.02
C GLN A 295 -16.75 -10.81 12.76
N PHE A 296 -16.81 -10.11 13.90
CA PHE A 296 -15.62 -9.64 14.61
C PHE A 296 -14.80 -10.78 15.21
N LYS A 297 -15.45 -11.86 15.64
CA LYS A 297 -14.77 -13.05 16.18
C LYS A 297 -13.94 -13.74 15.11
N GLU A 298 -14.47 -13.85 13.90
CA GLU A 298 -13.82 -14.43 12.73
C GLU A 298 -12.66 -13.54 12.22
N ALA A 299 -12.83 -12.21 12.30
CA ALA A 299 -11.78 -11.25 11.92
C ALA A 299 -10.54 -11.33 12.83
N ARG A 300 -10.68 -11.76 14.08
CA ARG A 300 -9.60 -11.78 15.07
C ARG A 300 -8.45 -12.71 14.68
N ALA A 301 -8.76 -13.95 14.29
CA ALA A 301 -7.73 -14.98 14.07
C ALA A 301 -6.71 -14.62 12.99
N PRO A 302 -7.10 -14.20 11.76
CA PRO A 302 -6.14 -13.79 10.74
C PRO A 302 -5.29 -12.57 11.17
N LEU A 303 -5.84 -11.64 11.96
CA LEU A 303 -5.10 -10.48 12.46
C LEU A 303 -4.08 -10.86 13.54
N THR A 304 -4.46 -11.73 14.48
CA THR A 304 -3.52 -12.21 15.52
C THR A 304 -2.31 -12.87 14.88
N ASN A 305 -2.53 -13.81 13.95
CA ASN A 305 -1.45 -14.50 13.24
C ASN A 305 -0.58 -13.55 12.41
N ALA A 306 -1.17 -12.51 11.83
CA ALA A 306 -0.45 -11.52 11.06
C ALA A 306 0.41 -10.62 11.94
N ILE A 307 -0.11 -10.11 13.07
CA ILE A 307 0.59 -9.19 13.98
C ILE A 307 1.79 -9.88 14.66
N GLU A 308 1.68 -11.15 15.00
CA GLU A 308 2.82 -11.92 15.55
C GLU A 308 4.04 -11.90 14.62
N ARG A 309 3.83 -11.85 13.32
CA ARG A 309 4.89 -11.85 12.30
C ARG A 309 5.29 -10.46 11.83
N TRP A 310 4.35 -9.55 11.78
CA TRP A 310 4.51 -8.17 11.31
C TRP A 310 3.94 -7.17 12.30
N PRO A 311 4.56 -7.05 13.49
CA PRO A 311 4.04 -6.20 14.57
C PRO A 311 3.97 -4.72 14.19
N ASP A 312 4.87 -4.24 13.31
CA ASP A 312 5.00 -2.84 12.96
C ASP A 312 4.24 -2.46 11.66
N LEU A 313 3.25 -3.25 11.25
CA LEU A 313 2.36 -2.86 10.15
C LEU A 313 1.15 -2.10 10.69
N PHE A 314 1.09 -0.80 10.38
CA PHE A 314 0.04 0.12 10.80
C PHE A 314 -1.37 -0.45 10.54
N GLN A 315 -1.66 -0.86 9.30
CA GLN A 315 -3.00 -1.31 8.88
C GLN A 315 -3.49 -2.53 9.69
N LEU A 316 -2.58 -3.46 10.00
CA LEU A 316 -2.92 -4.64 10.81
C LEU A 316 -3.28 -4.24 12.24
N ASN A 317 -2.47 -3.40 12.87
CA ASN A 317 -2.69 -2.94 14.24
C ASN A 317 -3.97 -2.09 14.36
N ALA A 318 -4.21 -1.20 13.40
CA ALA A 318 -5.42 -0.38 13.37
C ALA A 318 -6.69 -1.23 13.24
N LEU A 319 -6.71 -2.18 12.29
CA LEU A 319 -7.87 -3.07 12.11
C LEU A 319 -8.04 -4.02 13.31
N TYR A 320 -6.95 -4.54 13.87
CA TYR A 320 -7.00 -5.41 15.05
C TYR A 320 -7.58 -4.67 16.25
N GLY A 321 -7.11 -3.45 16.52
CA GLY A 321 -7.65 -2.61 17.57
C GLY A 321 -9.14 -2.31 17.37
N ALA A 322 -9.56 -2.04 16.12
CA ALA A 322 -10.97 -1.85 15.80
C ALA A 322 -11.80 -3.11 16.06
N VAL A 323 -11.31 -4.29 15.69
CA VAL A 323 -11.96 -5.59 15.98
C VAL A 323 -12.10 -5.81 17.48
N LEU A 324 -11.03 -5.61 18.25
CA LEU A 324 -11.03 -5.78 19.70
C LEU A 324 -12.00 -4.81 20.40
N ALA A 325 -12.05 -3.55 19.94
CA ALA A 325 -13.01 -2.57 20.45
C ALA A 325 -14.47 -3.01 20.20
N LYS A 326 -14.77 -3.59 19.02
CA LYS A 326 -16.09 -4.15 18.72
C LYS A 326 -16.42 -5.40 19.54
N LEU A 327 -15.41 -6.15 19.98
CA LEU A 327 -15.56 -7.29 20.88
C LEU A 327 -15.69 -6.89 22.35
N GLY A 328 -15.52 -5.61 22.70
CA GLY A 328 -15.55 -5.11 24.07
C GLY A 328 -14.27 -5.42 24.87
N GLU A 329 -13.18 -5.76 24.19
CA GLU A 329 -11.88 -6.04 24.78
C GLU A 329 -11.07 -4.74 24.92
N ASP A 330 -11.54 -3.82 25.81
CA ASP A 330 -11.10 -2.43 25.88
C ASP A 330 -9.57 -2.26 26.00
N LEU A 331 -8.92 -2.98 26.93
CA LEU A 331 -7.47 -2.82 27.16
C LEU A 331 -6.63 -3.36 26.00
N PRO A 332 -6.87 -4.56 25.46
CA PRO A 332 -6.21 -5.01 24.23
C PRO A 332 -6.47 -4.09 23.02
N ALA A 333 -7.69 -3.57 22.87
CA ALA A 333 -8.03 -2.62 21.81
C ALA A 333 -7.20 -1.33 21.92
N TYR A 334 -7.13 -0.76 23.13
CA TYR A 334 -6.29 0.40 23.41
C TYR A 334 -4.82 0.16 23.05
N GLN A 335 -4.25 -0.99 23.47
CA GLN A 335 -2.85 -1.31 23.18
C GLN A 335 -2.57 -1.38 21.67
N ALA A 336 -3.42 -2.06 20.92
CA ALA A 336 -3.29 -2.18 19.47
C ALA A 336 -3.46 -0.81 18.76
N LEU A 337 -4.47 -0.02 19.15
CA LEU A 337 -4.71 1.31 18.57
C LEU A 337 -3.63 2.31 18.94
N HIS A 338 -3.13 2.27 20.15
CA HIS A 338 -2.01 3.11 20.60
C HIS A 338 -0.75 2.82 19.79
N HIS A 339 -0.43 1.53 19.58
CA HIS A 339 0.68 1.12 18.73
C HIS A 339 0.46 1.56 17.27
N ALA A 340 -0.74 1.36 16.72
CA ALA A 340 -1.07 1.85 15.39
C ALA A 340 -0.88 3.37 15.27
N HIS A 341 -1.34 4.15 16.26
CA HIS A 341 -1.17 5.60 16.28
C HIS A 341 0.30 6.03 16.39
N GLN A 342 1.15 5.26 17.08
CA GLN A 342 2.61 5.50 17.08
C GLN A 342 3.25 5.25 15.71
N LEU A 343 2.76 4.25 14.95
CA LEU A 343 3.24 3.94 13.60
C LEU A 343 2.76 4.96 12.57
N ASN A 344 1.55 5.51 12.74
CA ASN A 344 0.99 6.55 11.88
C ASN A 344 0.08 7.48 12.68
N SER A 345 0.64 8.56 13.20
CA SER A 345 -0.08 9.56 14.01
C SER A 345 -1.02 10.47 13.20
N GLU A 346 -0.91 10.46 11.86
CA GLU A 346 -1.72 11.30 10.97
C GLU A 346 -3.06 10.65 10.59
N ASP A 347 -3.24 9.35 10.87
CA ASP A 347 -4.50 8.66 10.58
C ASP A 347 -5.59 9.06 11.59
N SER A 348 -6.51 9.92 11.14
CA SER A 348 -7.58 10.44 11.98
C SER A 348 -8.55 9.37 12.45
N ALA A 349 -8.81 8.33 11.64
CA ALA A 349 -9.74 7.26 12.01
C ALA A 349 -9.20 6.43 13.18
N THR A 350 -7.90 6.12 13.15
CA THR A 350 -7.22 5.44 14.27
C THR A 350 -7.18 6.33 15.51
N ALA A 351 -6.86 7.62 15.36
CA ALA A 351 -6.84 8.57 16.47
C ALA A 351 -8.22 8.72 17.12
N ASP A 352 -9.29 8.76 16.31
CA ASP A 352 -10.67 8.84 16.79
C ASP A 352 -11.07 7.60 17.58
N LEU A 353 -10.73 6.42 17.06
CA LEU A 353 -11.04 5.17 17.72
C LEU A 353 -10.23 4.99 19.00
N LEU A 354 -8.95 5.39 18.98
CA LEU A 354 -8.09 5.41 20.16
C LEU A 354 -8.66 6.35 21.22
N TYR A 355 -9.09 7.56 20.86
CA TYR A 355 -9.72 8.52 21.77
C TYR A 355 -10.95 7.90 22.47
N VAL A 356 -11.88 7.32 21.71
CA VAL A 356 -13.08 6.70 22.27
C VAL A 356 -12.76 5.53 23.19
N THR A 357 -11.79 4.70 22.80
CA THR A 357 -11.37 3.53 23.59
C THR A 357 -10.68 3.98 24.89
N THR A 358 -9.82 5.01 24.81
CA THR A 358 -9.13 5.60 25.98
C THR A 358 -10.11 6.22 26.96
N LEU A 359 -11.12 6.95 26.46
CA LEU A 359 -12.19 7.47 27.31
C LEU A 359 -12.99 6.36 28.00
N GLY A 360 -13.30 5.28 27.30
CA GLY A 360 -13.98 4.11 27.86
C GLY A 360 -13.20 3.52 29.04
N LEU A 361 -11.88 3.32 28.86
CA LEU A 361 -10.98 2.85 29.91
C LEU A 361 -10.88 3.82 31.08
N ALA A 362 -10.78 5.12 30.82
CA ALA A 362 -10.73 6.16 31.83
C ALA A 362 -11.98 6.14 32.73
N ARG A 363 -13.17 6.11 32.13
CA ARG A 363 -14.44 6.03 32.85
C ARG A 363 -14.59 4.74 33.65
N LYS A 364 -14.20 3.60 33.08
CA LYS A 364 -14.22 2.31 33.75
C LYS A 364 -13.31 2.29 34.98
N SER A 365 -12.08 2.85 34.86
CA SER A 365 -11.15 3.01 35.97
C SER A 365 -11.69 3.98 37.04
N GLN A 366 -12.34 5.10 36.62
CA GLN A 366 -13.02 6.03 37.54
C GLN A 366 -14.11 5.32 38.35
N GLY A 367 -14.97 4.55 37.69
CA GLY A 367 -16.02 3.78 38.37
C GLY A 367 -15.48 2.72 39.33
N ALA A 368 -14.33 2.14 39.02
CA ALA A 368 -13.60 1.21 39.88
C ALA A 368 -12.78 1.90 40.99
N ARG A 369 -12.82 3.24 41.08
CA ARG A 369 -12.04 4.07 41.99
C ARG A 369 -10.51 3.96 41.82
N GLN A 370 -10.06 3.50 40.65
CA GLN A 370 -8.65 3.44 40.24
C GLN A 370 -8.26 4.82 39.68
N TYR A 371 -8.23 5.84 40.56
CA TYR A 371 -8.12 7.24 40.14
C TYR A 371 -6.79 7.56 39.43
N SER A 372 -5.70 6.90 39.80
CA SER A 372 -4.41 7.10 39.16
C SER A 372 -4.45 6.67 37.67
N ASP A 373 -4.97 5.47 37.40
CA ASP A 373 -5.09 4.96 36.03
C ASP A 373 -6.11 5.78 35.22
N SER A 374 -7.22 6.15 35.85
CA SER A 374 -8.24 6.99 35.23
C SER A 374 -7.69 8.35 34.79
N LEU A 375 -6.94 9.04 35.66
CA LEU A 375 -6.30 10.30 35.31
C LEU A 375 -5.33 10.15 34.14
N ARG A 376 -4.50 9.12 34.14
CA ARG A 376 -3.57 8.84 33.05
C ARG A 376 -4.30 8.70 31.70
N TYR A 377 -5.41 7.94 31.67
CA TYR A 377 -6.20 7.78 30.45
C TYR A 377 -6.93 9.05 30.05
N PHE A 378 -7.48 9.85 31.00
CA PHE A 378 -8.08 11.15 30.65
C PHE A 378 -7.05 12.15 30.13
N GLU A 379 -5.84 12.21 30.70
CA GLU A 379 -4.75 13.03 30.20
C GLU A 379 -4.34 12.66 28.78
N GLU A 380 -4.30 11.35 28.47
CA GLU A 380 -4.03 10.88 27.11
C GLU A 380 -5.17 11.22 26.15
N ALA A 381 -6.43 11.05 26.56
CA ALA A 381 -7.58 11.44 25.76
C ALA A 381 -7.56 12.95 25.46
N ALA A 382 -7.22 13.80 26.43
CA ALA A 382 -7.07 15.24 26.22
C ALA A 382 -5.95 15.59 25.22
N LYS A 383 -4.86 14.81 25.18
CA LYS A 383 -3.79 14.98 24.18
C LYS A 383 -4.24 14.55 22.77
N LEU A 384 -5.01 13.48 22.66
CA LEU A 384 -5.54 12.99 21.38
C LEU A 384 -6.54 13.97 20.76
N ARG A 385 -7.38 14.60 21.58
CA ARG A 385 -8.36 15.61 21.17
C ARG A 385 -8.34 16.84 22.09
N PRO A 386 -7.41 17.79 21.89
CA PRO A 386 -7.24 18.93 22.78
C PRO A 386 -8.44 19.91 22.82
N GLY A 387 -9.37 19.78 21.86
CA GLY A 387 -10.56 20.63 21.81
C GLY A 387 -11.76 20.09 22.61
N GLU A 388 -11.67 18.87 23.14
CA GLU A 388 -12.78 18.20 23.82
C GLU A 388 -12.79 18.51 25.33
N PRO A 389 -13.89 19.06 25.89
CA PRO A 389 -13.96 19.43 27.30
C PRO A 389 -14.17 18.24 28.24
N GLU A 390 -14.60 17.11 27.72
CA GLU A 390 -15.01 15.97 28.53
C GLU A 390 -13.89 15.37 29.39
N PRO A 391 -12.67 15.09 28.88
CA PRO A 391 -11.58 14.58 29.72
C PRO A 391 -11.28 15.49 30.88
N HIS A 392 -11.25 16.81 30.68
CA HIS A 392 -10.98 17.82 31.69
C HIS A 392 -12.05 17.85 32.79
N ARG A 393 -13.35 17.68 32.45
CA ARG A 393 -14.43 17.57 33.44
C ARG A 393 -14.23 16.38 34.38
N HIS A 394 -13.92 15.23 33.81
CA HIS A 394 -13.70 14.03 34.63
C HIS A 394 -12.44 14.12 35.48
N MET A 395 -11.37 14.73 34.96
CA MET A 395 -10.15 14.99 35.77
C MET A 395 -10.46 15.93 36.94
N ALA A 396 -11.25 17.00 36.74
CA ALA A 396 -11.69 17.89 37.80
C ALA A 396 -12.50 17.16 38.90
N GLU A 397 -13.43 16.28 38.50
CA GLU A 397 -14.18 15.43 39.42
C GLU A 397 -13.25 14.53 40.25
N ILE A 398 -12.28 13.85 39.62
CA ILE A 398 -11.33 12.97 40.30
C ILE A 398 -10.44 13.77 41.26
N TYR A 399 -9.95 14.93 40.86
CA TYR A 399 -9.13 15.79 41.73
C TYR A 399 -9.94 16.30 42.93
N THR A 400 -11.24 16.59 42.75
CA THR A 400 -12.14 16.92 43.87
C THR A 400 -12.27 15.75 44.85
N LEU A 401 -12.55 14.55 44.35
CA LEU A 401 -12.69 13.34 45.12
C LEU A 401 -11.42 12.93 45.88
N THR A 402 -10.26 13.28 45.34
CA THR A 402 -8.93 12.96 45.93
C THR A 402 -8.34 14.09 46.76
N GLY A 403 -9.11 15.17 47.05
CA GLY A 403 -8.67 16.27 47.90
C GLY A 403 -7.59 17.17 47.29
N ARG A 404 -7.63 17.36 45.97
CA ARG A 404 -6.67 18.17 45.20
C ARG A 404 -7.37 19.41 44.57
N PRO A 405 -7.84 20.38 45.39
CA PRO A 405 -8.73 21.45 44.92
C PRO A 405 -8.11 22.38 43.90
N ALA A 406 -6.82 22.65 43.99
CA ALA A 406 -6.14 23.50 42.99
C ALA A 406 -6.15 22.87 41.57
N GLN A 407 -5.88 21.59 41.48
CA GLN A 407 -5.92 20.84 40.22
C GLN A 407 -7.35 20.72 39.70
N ALA A 408 -8.33 20.45 40.59
CA ALA A 408 -9.73 20.41 40.23
C ALA A 408 -10.21 21.74 39.60
N THR A 409 -9.83 22.86 40.19
CA THR A 409 -10.17 24.22 39.69
C THR A 409 -9.54 24.45 38.31
N ALA A 410 -8.27 24.08 38.11
CA ALA A 410 -7.58 24.29 36.83
C ALA A 410 -8.25 23.47 35.70
N GLU A 411 -8.54 22.19 35.94
CA GLU A 411 -9.20 21.35 34.95
C GLU A 411 -10.63 21.80 34.65
N GLN A 412 -11.39 22.28 35.66
CA GLN A 412 -12.72 22.82 35.45
C GLN A 412 -12.68 24.10 34.60
N GLN A 413 -11.74 24.98 34.83
CA GLN A 413 -11.56 26.22 34.04
C GLN A 413 -11.22 25.87 32.57
N GLU A 414 -10.39 24.89 32.33
CA GLU A 414 -10.05 24.44 30.98
C GLU A 414 -11.28 23.83 30.28
N ALA A 415 -12.05 22.97 30.96
CA ALA A 415 -13.29 22.43 30.44
C ALA A 415 -14.31 23.52 30.06
N ASP A 416 -14.46 24.54 30.91
CA ASP A 416 -15.36 25.67 30.64
C ASP A 416 -14.89 26.53 29.47
N ARG A 417 -13.55 26.75 29.33
CA ARG A 417 -12.93 27.45 28.21
C ARG A 417 -13.22 26.74 26.89
N LEU A 418 -13.02 25.40 26.84
CA LEU A 418 -13.25 24.58 25.67
C LEU A 418 -14.73 24.54 25.30
N THR A 419 -15.62 24.42 26.28
CA THR A 419 -17.07 24.46 26.05
C THR A 419 -17.53 25.78 25.43
N LYS A 420 -17.00 26.92 25.91
CA LYS A 420 -17.29 28.24 25.32
C LYS A 420 -16.75 28.39 23.89
N SER A 421 -15.61 27.79 23.59
CA SER A 421 -15.05 27.81 22.23
C SER A 421 -15.91 27.01 21.24
N LEU A 422 -16.42 25.86 21.63
CA LEU A 422 -17.33 25.03 20.81
C LEU A 422 -18.66 25.72 20.53
N GLY A 423 -19.24 26.43 21.53
CA GLY A 423 -20.48 27.18 21.36
C GLY A 423 -20.37 28.46 20.48
N ARG A 424 -19.16 28.88 20.11
CA ARG A 424 -18.92 29.98 19.16
C ARG A 424 -18.75 29.50 17.70
N LEU A 425 -18.60 28.22 17.49
CA LEU A 425 -18.43 27.59 16.16
C LEU A 425 -19.72 27.02 15.59
N GLN A 426 -20.79 26.99 16.39
CA GLN A 426 -22.18 26.71 15.99
C GLN A 426 -22.95 28.01 15.73
#